data_bdbfa9f96b9e613974dcf1b7819b1854
#
_entry.id   bdbfa9f96b9e613974dcf1b7819b1854
#
_cell.length_a   1.000
_cell.length_b   1.000
_cell.length_c   1.000
_cell.angle_alpha   90.00
_cell.angle_beta   90.00
_cell.angle_gamma   90.00
#
_symmetry.space_group_name_H-M   'P 1'
#
loop_
_entity.id
_entity.type
_entity.pdbx_description
1 polymer ?
#
loop_
_entity_poly.entity_id
_entity_poly.type
_entity_poly.pdbx_seq_one_letter_code
_entity_poly.pdbx_strand_id
1 'polypeptide(L)'
;MLANGFYKNLENVPETDLEFVCYGIPRSGSTLVYQLISGIYSEGVAKTHRYCHHRVKTAVSFRDFRDVVVSLWRRSDPANVDRQMNQTDIEKFAGLCQDRVKELNRYFDRGGICPLRYEDFATKPATVFEAVEKTFGIAVGPEKITELINQYSLEKNREVSQRLRGFKQIDAGSQIHGNHIFRGEVGGWRQFVRDHDVERLELLLEEPLRRYGYLS
;
A
#
# COMPACT_ATOMS: atom_id res chain seq x y z
N MET A 1 18.08 -7.16 16.73
CA MET A 1 16.91 -7.10 15.82
C MET A 1 16.68 -5.68 15.31
N LEU A 2 16.07 -5.54 14.15
CA LEU A 2 15.81 -4.26 13.50
C LEU A 2 14.62 -3.54 14.17
N ALA A 3 14.74 -2.23 14.40
CA ALA A 3 13.59 -1.43 14.84
C ALA A 3 12.46 -1.43 13.78
N ASN A 4 11.21 -1.46 14.23
CA ASN A 4 10.06 -1.35 13.31
C ASN A 4 10.10 -0.02 12.56
N GLY A 5 9.95 -0.02 11.23
CA GLY A 5 10.02 1.22 10.46
C GLY A 5 10.00 1.05 8.93
N PHE A 6 10.13 2.19 8.25
CA PHE A 6 10.25 2.24 6.79
C PHE A 6 11.73 2.18 6.36
N TYR A 7 12.04 1.25 5.49
CA TYR A 7 13.37 1.02 4.95
C TYR A 7 13.38 1.15 3.43
N LYS A 8 14.13 2.11 2.94
CA LYS A 8 14.25 2.34 1.49
C LYS A 8 14.99 1.21 0.78
N ASN A 9 15.96 0.62 1.48
CA ASN A 9 16.73 -0.52 0.98
C ASN A 9 16.93 -1.53 2.12
N LEU A 10 16.37 -2.73 1.97
CA LEU A 10 16.49 -3.82 2.93
C LEU A 10 17.65 -4.78 2.61
N GLU A 11 18.25 -4.69 1.42
CA GLU A 11 19.32 -5.62 1.01
C GLU A 11 20.55 -5.59 1.92
N ASN A 12 20.77 -4.45 2.58
CA ASN A 12 21.90 -4.28 3.53
C ASN A 12 21.53 -4.64 4.97
N VAL A 13 20.28 -5.05 5.22
CA VAL A 13 19.82 -5.50 6.54
C VAL A 13 20.00 -7.01 6.62
N PRO A 14 20.65 -7.56 7.67
CA PRO A 14 20.72 -9.01 7.85
C PRO A 14 19.32 -9.62 7.93
N GLU A 15 19.10 -10.74 7.24
CA GLU A 15 17.80 -11.44 7.26
C GLU A 15 17.42 -11.86 8.69
N THR A 16 18.40 -12.20 9.50
CA THR A 16 18.22 -12.56 10.93
C THR A 16 17.67 -11.43 11.80
N ASP A 17 17.75 -10.18 11.33
CA ASP A 17 17.20 -9.02 12.03
C ASP A 17 15.75 -8.71 11.65
N LEU A 18 15.20 -9.45 10.68
CA LEU A 18 13.86 -9.27 10.15
C LEU A 18 12.93 -10.40 10.61
N GLU A 19 11.80 -10.03 11.22
CA GLU A 19 10.68 -10.93 11.53
C GLU A 19 9.62 -10.91 10.41
N PHE A 20 9.39 -9.72 9.86
CA PHE A 20 8.34 -9.53 8.88
C PHE A 20 8.64 -8.37 7.91
N VAL A 21 8.32 -8.55 6.64
CA VAL A 21 8.40 -7.49 5.63
C VAL A 21 6.99 -7.11 5.14
N CYS A 22 6.64 -5.84 5.23
CA CYS A 22 5.43 -5.27 4.67
C CYS A 22 5.79 -4.52 3.39
N TYR A 23 5.66 -5.17 2.26
CA TYR A 23 5.80 -4.54 0.94
C TYR A 23 4.45 -4.06 0.44
N GLY A 24 4.45 -2.97 -0.31
CA GLY A 24 3.31 -2.56 -1.12
C GLY A 24 3.73 -1.51 -2.13
N ILE A 25 3.10 -1.52 -3.29
CA ILE A 25 3.27 -0.39 -4.21
C ILE A 25 2.81 0.89 -3.52
N PRO A 26 3.42 2.04 -3.78
CA PRO A 26 2.93 3.30 -3.21
C PRO A 26 1.43 3.46 -3.45
N ARG A 27 0.67 3.86 -2.44
CA ARG A 27 -0.80 4.10 -2.50
C ARG A 27 -1.69 2.84 -2.47
N SER A 28 -1.15 1.68 -2.15
CA SER A 28 -1.89 0.42 -1.99
C SER A 28 -2.31 0.09 -0.54
N GLY A 29 -2.28 1.06 0.37
CA GLY A 29 -2.61 0.83 1.78
C GLY A 29 -1.49 0.16 2.60
N SER A 30 -0.26 0.08 2.07
CA SER A 30 0.89 -0.54 2.73
C SER A 30 1.20 0.02 4.13
N THR A 31 0.82 1.26 4.41
CA THR A 31 0.98 1.86 5.74
C THR A 31 0.05 1.21 6.76
N LEU A 32 -1.23 0.98 6.40
CA LEU A 32 -2.17 0.30 7.29
C LEU A 32 -1.73 -1.15 7.53
N VAL A 33 -1.33 -1.88 6.50
CA VAL A 33 -0.78 -3.24 6.64
C VAL A 33 0.41 -3.26 7.59
N TYR A 34 1.37 -2.33 7.41
CA TYR A 34 2.52 -2.20 8.30
C TYR A 34 2.09 -1.89 9.75
N GLN A 35 1.16 -0.96 9.97
CA GLN A 35 0.67 -0.60 11.30
C GLN A 35 0.06 -1.79 12.02
N LEU A 36 -0.81 -2.55 11.34
CA LEU A 36 -1.47 -3.73 11.91
C LEU A 36 -0.46 -4.83 12.25
N ILE A 37 0.50 -5.11 11.36
CA ILE A 37 1.51 -6.15 11.57
C ILE A 37 2.55 -5.72 12.62
N SER A 38 3.04 -4.47 12.59
CA SER A 38 3.98 -3.97 13.60
C SER A 38 3.36 -3.90 14.99
N GLY A 39 2.03 -3.86 15.10
CA GLY A 39 1.33 -3.93 16.38
C GLY A 39 1.34 -5.30 17.04
N ILE A 40 1.72 -6.37 16.32
CA ILE A 40 1.90 -7.73 16.86
C ILE A 40 3.36 -8.08 17.17
N TYR A 41 4.31 -7.31 16.66
CA TYR A 41 5.74 -7.52 16.86
C TYR A 41 6.36 -6.31 17.56
N SER A 42 7.24 -6.58 18.55
CA SER A 42 7.98 -5.52 19.23
C SER A 42 9.04 -4.86 18.36
N GLU A 43 9.66 -5.65 17.46
CA GLU A 43 10.74 -5.25 16.57
C GLU A 43 10.81 -6.16 15.34
N GLY A 44 11.70 -5.88 14.40
CA GLY A 44 11.93 -6.71 13.22
C GLY A 44 10.91 -6.55 12.08
N VAL A 45 9.96 -5.61 12.17
CA VAL A 45 8.99 -5.36 11.09
C VAL A 45 9.45 -4.22 10.21
N ALA A 46 9.73 -4.54 8.96
CA ALA A 46 10.16 -3.56 7.97
C ALA A 46 9.04 -3.26 6.96
N LYS A 47 8.80 -1.96 6.70
CA LYS A 47 7.99 -1.49 5.58
C LYS A 47 8.89 -1.06 4.44
N THR A 48 8.57 -1.46 3.22
CA THR A 48 9.31 -1.06 2.02
C THR A 48 8.41 -0.90 0.80
N HIS A 49 8.90 -0.16 -0.20
CA HIS A 49 8.32 -0.04 -1.54
C HIS A 49 9.27 -0.59 -2.62
N ARG A 50 10.29 -1.35 -2.20
CA ARG A 50 11.24 -1.98 -3.08
C ARG A 50 11.27 -3.48 -2.86
N TYR A 51 11.60 -4.22 -3.90
CA TYR A 51 11.85 -5.64 -3.76
C TYR A 51 13.07 -5.88 -2.88
N CYS A 52 12.99 -6.90 -2.02
CA CYS A 52 14.14 -7.46 -1.32
C CYS A 52 14.18 -8.99 -1.50
N HIS A 53 15.39 -9.54 -1.48
CA HIS A 53 15.62 -10.97 -1.69
C HIS A 53 15.36 -11.83 -0.44
N HIS A 54 15.21 -11.19 0.73
CA HIS A 54 15.04 -11.90 1.99
C HIS A 54 13.83 -12.84 1.97
N ARG A 55 14.01 -14.02 2.55
CA ARG A 55 13.02 -15.10 2.62
C ARG A 55 12.20 -15.10 3.92
N VAL A 56 12.06 -13.93 4.53
CA VAL A 56 11.21 -13.73 5.71
C VAL A 56 9.74 -13.65 5.34
N LYS A 57 8.86 -13.82 6.32
CA LYS A 57 7.43 -13.62 6.17
C LYS A 57 7.16 -12.27 5.52
N THR A 58 6.41 -12.25 4.44
CA THR A 58 6.21 -11.02 3.65
C THR A 58 4.75 -10.84 3.29
N ALA A 59 4.14 -9.76 3.77
CA ALA A 59 2.84 -9.29 3.29
C ALA A 59 3.04 -8.34 2.10
N VAL A 60 2.23 -8.52 1.06
CA VAL A 60 2.33 -7.77 -0.19
C VAL A 60 0.99 -7.10 -0.48
N SER A 61 0.91 -5.79 -0.26
CA SER A 61 -0.32 -5.03 -0.54
C SER A 61 -0.33 -4.48 -1.96
N PHE A 62 -1.46 -4.66 -2.65
CA PHE A 62 -1.74 -4.12 -3.98
C PHE A 62 -3.17 -3.60 -4.05
N ARG A 63 -3.47 -2.83 -5.09
CA ARG A 63 -4.74 -2.13 -5.27
C ARG A 63 -5.04 -1.98 -6.75
N ASP A 64 -6.28 -1.72 -7.13
CA ASP A 64 -6.65 -1.31 -8.49
C ASP A 64 -5.65 -0.24 -8.99
N PHE A 65 -4.94 -0.57 -10.05
CA PHE A 65 -3.86 0.27 -10.56
C PHE A 65 -4.35 1.60 -11.11
N ARG A 66 -5.61 1.69 -11.51
CA ARG A 66 -6.27 2.96 -11.90
C ARG A 66 -6.38 3.90 -10.70
N ASP A 67 -6.75 3.37 -9.53
CA ASP A 67 -6.74 4.13 -8.27
C ASP A 67 -5.32 4.53 -7.84
N VAL A 68 -4.33 3.67 -8.09
CA VAL A 68 -2.90 3.99 -7.82
C VAL A 68 -2.45 5.15 -8.69
N VAL A 69 -2.72 5.12 -10.00
CA VAL A 69 -2.37 6.17 -10.96
C VAL A 69 -2.96 7.52 -10.53
N VAL A 70 -4.25 7.55 -10.26
CA VAL A 70 -4.94 8.78 -9.81
C VAL A 70 -4.38 9.27 -8.47
N SER A 71 -4.09 8.36 -7.54
CA SER A 71 -3.53 8.73 -6.23
C SER A 71 -2.10 9.27 -6.32
N LEU A 72 -1.28 8.77 -7.24
CA LEU A 72 0.06 9.30 -7.52
C LEU A 72 -0.01 10.69 -8.14
N TRP A 73 -0.88 10.86 -9.14
CA TRP A 73 -1.11 12.14 -9.81
C TRP A 73 -1.61 13.22 -8.84
N ARG A 74 -2.63 12.93 -8.04
CA ARG A 74 -3.16 13.86 -7.05
C ARG A 74 -2.14 14.30 -6.01
N ARG A 75 -1.24 13.40 -5.64
CA ARG A 75 -0.16 13.70 -4.72
C ARG A 75 0.92 14.58 -5.34
N SER A 76 1.11 14.55 -6.65
CA SER A 76 2.19 15.28 -7.32
C SER A 76 1.99 16.79 -7.29
N ASP A 77 0.74 17.25 -7.22
CA ASP A 77 0.38 18.67 -7.17
C ASP A 77 -0.92 18.85 -6.35
N PRO A 78 -0.94 19.73 -5.33
CA PRO A 78 -2.17 20.05 -4.60
C PRO A 78 -3.31 20.55 -5.48
N ALA A 79 -3.03 21.24 -6.60
CA ALA A 79 -4.04 21.71 -7.54
C ALA A 79 -4.81 20.57 -8.25
N ASN A 80 -4.28 19.34 -8.21
CA ASN A 80 -4.94 18.17 -8.81
C ASN A 80 -6.17 17.66 -8.01
N VAL A 81 -6.46 18.27 -6.87
CA VAL A 81 -7.62 17.87 -6.03
C VAL A 81 -8.95 18.16 -6.73
N ASP A 82 -9.02 19.26 -7.48
CA ASP A 82 -10.26 19.78 -8.06
C ASP A 82 -10.31 19.69 -9.60
N ARG A 83 -9.38 18.98 -10.22
CA ARG A 83 -9.37 18.80 -11.68
C ARG A 83 -9.38 17.33 -12.10
N GLN A 84 -9.66 17.08 -13.37
CA GLN A 84 -9.53 15.77 -14.01
C GLN A 84 -8.16 15.63 -14.67
N MET A 85 -7.69 14.40 -14.81
CA MET A 85 -6.47 14.07 -15.54
C MET A 85 -6.66 14.36 -17.04
N ASN A 86 -5.60 14.84 -17.68
CA ASN A 86 -5.50 14.88 -19.15
C ASN A 86 -4.68 13.69 -19.65
N GLN A 87 -4.57 13.51 -20.97
CA GLN A 87 -3.84 12.39 -21.57
C GLN A 87 -2.37 12.34 -21.15
N THR A 88 -1.68 13.49 -21.10
CA THR A 88 -0.29 13.56 -20.64
C THR A 88 -0.13 13.11 -19.19
N ASP A 89 -1.07 13.50 -18.33
CA ASP A 89 -1.09 13.04 -16.94
C ASP A 89 -1.29 11.51 -16.88
N ILE A 90 -2.24 10.96 -17.66
CA ILE A 90 -2.53 9.53 -17.71
C ILE A 90 -1.28 8.74 -18.14
N GLU A 91 -0.66 9.11 -19.25
CA GLU A 91 0.53 8.42 -19.77
C GLU A 91 1.70 8.47 -18.77
N LYS A 92 1.98 9.64 -18.21
CA LYS A 92 3.03 9.82 -17.21
C LYS A 92 2.84 8.97 -15.98
N PHE A 93 1.65 9.01 -15.39
CA PHE A 93 1.41 8.32 -14.11
C PHE A 93 1.10 6.84 -14.28
N ALA A 94 0.57 6.40 -15.44
CA ALA A 94 0.51 4.99 -15.80
C ALA A 94 1.92 4.40 -15.95
N GLY A 95 2.84 5.09 -16.62
CA GLY A 95 4.25 4.67 -16.71
C GLY A 95 4.92 4.54 -15.34
N LEU A 96 4.72 5.52 -14.44
CA LEU A 96 5.21 5.41 -13.06
C LEU A 96 4.60 4.24 -12.29
N CYS A 97 3.32 3.93 -12.53
CA CYS A 97 2.65 2.78 -11.93
C CYS A 97 3.24 1.47 -12.46
N GLN A 98 3.44 1.34 -13.77
CA GLN A 98 4.03 0.14 -14.39
C GLN A 98 5.42 -0.17 -13.82
N ASP A 99 6.26 0.84 -13.57
CA ASP A 99 7.57 0.62 -12.94
C ASP A 99 7.44 0.04 -11.52
N ARG A 100 6.39 0.41 -10.77
CA ARG A 100 6.12 -0.17 -9.46
C ARG A 100 5.54 -1.58 -9.56
N VAL A 101 4.78 -1.87 -10.61
CA VAL A 101 4.24 -3.21 -10.88
C VAL A 101 5.37 -4.21 -11.15
N LYS A 102 6.48 -3.81 -11.80
CA LYS A 102 7.66 -4.67 -11.99
C LYS A 102 8.21 -5.19 -10.65
N GLU A 103 8.28 -4.34 -9.63
CA GLU A 103 8.70 -4.75 -8.29
C GLU A 103 7.67 -5.68 -7.62
N LEU A 104 6.38 -5.39 -7.79
CA LEU A 104 5.28 -6.24 -7.31
C LEU A 104 5.34 -7.63 -7.94
N ASN A 105 5.51 -7.72 -9.26
CA ASN A 105 5.60 -8.98 -10.00
C ASN A 105 6.70 -9.88 -9.42
N ARG A 106 7.88 -9.32 -9.07
CA ARG A 106 8.99 -10.09 -8.46
C ARG A 106 8.59 -10.78 -7.16
N TYR A 107 7.75 -10.16 -6.33
CA TYR A 107 7.24 -10.80 -5.12
C TYR A 107 6.28 -11.95 -5.43
N PHE A 108 5.36 -11.75 -6.37
CA PHE A 108 4.41 -12.79 -6.77
C PHE A 108 5.11 -13.97 -7.46
N ASP A 109 6.08 -13.69 -8.34
CA ASP A 109 6.87 -14.72 -9.04
C ASP A 109 7.74 -15.52 -8.06
N ARG A 110 8.26 -14.88 -7.01
CA ARG A 110 9.01 -15.55 -5.95
C ARG A 110 8.15 -16.51 -5.14
N GLY A 111 6.88 -16.20 -4.94
CA GLY A 111 5.98 -16.93 -4.05
C GLY A 111 6.32 -16.79 -2.56
N GLY A 112 5.62 -17.56 -1.71
CA GLY A 112 5.83 -17.55 -0.25
C GLY A 112 5.45 -16.22 0.41
N ILE A 113 4.47 -15.51 -0.14
CA ILE A 113 3.99 -14.22 0.32
C ILE A 113 2.53 -14.30 0.79
N CYS A 114 2.12 -13.35 1.62
CA CYS A 114 0.72 -13.10 1.97
C CYS A 114 0.19 -11.95 1.09
N PRO A 115 -0.55 -12.23 0.01
CA PRO A 115 -1.12 -11.18 -0.84
C PRO A 115 -2.30 -10.52 -0.15
N LEU A 116 -2.32 -9.18 -0.16
CA LEU A 116 -3.35 -8.36 0.48
C LEU A 116 -3.91 -7.35 -0.53
N ARG A 117 -5.13 -7.60 -0.96
CA ARG A 117 -5.85 -6.70 -1.87
C ARG A 117 -6.45 -5.55 -1.06
N TYR A 118 -6.18 -4.31 -1.46
CA TYR A 118 -6.63 -3.11 -0.74
C TYR A 118 -8.16 -3.10 -0.56
N GLU A 119 -8.89 -3.46 -1.58
CA GLU A 119 -10.35 -3.46 -1.61
C GLU A 119 -10.95 -4.36 -0.52
N ASP A 120 -10.23 -5.43 -0.13
CA ASP A 120 -10.69 -6.36 0.90
C ASP A 120 -10.44 -5.79 2.31
N PHE A 121 -9.25 -5.24 2.56
CA PHE A 121 -8.89 -4.79 3.90
C PHE A 121 -9.21 -3.31 4.20
N ALA A 122 -9.47 -2.49 3.18
CA ALA A 122 -9.83 -1.08 3.40
C ALA A 122 -11.15 -0.91 4.16
N THR A 123 -12.09 -1.81 3.92
CA THR A 123 -13.40 -1.83 4.58
C THR A 123 -13.45 -2.78 5.78
N LYS A 124 -12.66 -3.85 5.74
CA LYS A 124 -12.59 -4.89 6.79
C LYS A 124 -11.13 -5.16 7.17
N PRO A 125 -10.47 -4.30 7.97
CA PRO A 125 -9.04 -4.45 8.30
C PRO A 125 -8.68 -5.79 8.99
N ALA A 126 -9.65 -6.47 9.62
CA ALA A 126 -9.46 -7.81 10.19
C ALA A 126 -8.99 -8.85 9.17
N THR A 127 -9.31 -8.67 7.88
CA THR A 127 -8.87 -9.58 6.80
C THR A 127 -7.35 -9.65 6.65
N VAL A 128 -6.61 -8.63 7.11
CA VAL A 128 -5.14 -8.68 7.15
C VAL A 128 -4.67 -9.79 8.09
N PHE A 129 -5.28 -9.90 9.27
CA PHE A 129 -4.92 -10.93 10.26
C PHE A 129 -5.38 -12.32 9.80
N GLU A 130 -6.58 -12.44 9.22
CA GLU A 130 -7.09 -13.68 8.63
C GLU A 130 -6.14 -14.23 7.54
N ALA A 131 -5.64 -13.32 6.67
CA ALA A 131 -4.69 -13.69 5.61
C ALA A 131 -3.30 -14.07 6.15
N VAL A 132 -2.81 -13.36 7.15
CA VAL A 132 -1.52 -13.64 7.81
C VAL A 132 -1.57 -14.98 8.55
N GLU A 133 -2.65 -15.27 9.28
CA GLU A 133 -2.86 -16.55 9.94
C GLU A 133 -2.91 -17.68 8.93
N LYS A 134 -3.71 -17.55 7.88
CA LYS A 134 -3.83 -18.56 6.81
C LYS A 134 -2.48 -18.85 6.13
N THR A 135 -1.66 -17.81 5.92
CA THR A 135 -0.41 -17.94 5.15
C THR A 135 0.77 -18.40 5.99
N PHE A 136 0.86 -17.92 7.23
CA PHE A 136 2.05 -18.10 8.07
C PHE A 136 1.76 -18.80 9.42
N GLY A 137 0.50 -19.13 9.71
CA GLY A 137 0.09 -19.76 10.99
C GLY A 137 0.18 -18.80 12.19
N ILE A 138 0.18 -17.48 11.97
CA ILE A 138 0.28 -16.47 13.02
C ILE A 138 -1.11 -16.07 13.46
N ALA A 139 -1.60 -16.69 14.54
CA ALA A 139 -2.88 -16.34 15.14
C ALA A 139 -2.75 -15.12 16.06
N VAL A 140 -3.69 -14.19 15.94
CA VAL A 140 -3.79 -12.99 16.79
C VAL A 140 -5.13 -13.03 17.53
N GLY A 141 -5.11 -12.83 18.84
CA GLY A 141 -6.34 -12.84 19.64
C GLY A 141 -7.32 -11.73 19.26
N PRO A 142 -8.65 -11.98 19.34
CA PRO A 142 -9.67 -11.04 18.88
C PRO A 142 -9.65 -9.68 19.58
N GLU A 143 -9.24 -9.65 20.84
CA GLU A 143 -9.10 -8.42 21.61
C GLU A 143 -7.96 -7.54 21.04
N LYS A 144 -6.81 -8.17 20.70
CA LYS A 144 -5.68 -7.46 20.10
C LYS A 144 -5.99 -6.98 18.67
N ILE A 145 -6.72 -7.77 17.89
CA ILE A 145 -7.21 -7.36 16.57
C ILE A 145 -8.08 -6.11 16.71
N THR A 146 -9.04 -6.12 17.64
CA THR A 146 -9.94 -4.99 17.89
C THR A 146 -9.17 -3.74 18.34
N GLU A 147 -8.21 -3.91 19.26
CA GLU A 147 -7.32 -2.83 19.71
C GLU A 147 -6.60 -2.16 18.53
N LEU A 148 -5.93 -2.97 17.71
CA LEU A 148 -5.11 -2.48 16.59
C LEU A 148 -5.97 -1.80 15.50
N ILE A 149 -7.14 -2.37 15.17
CA ILE A 149 -8.07 -1.75 14.21
C ILE A 149 -8.54 -0.38 14.72
N ASN A 150 -8.88 -0.29 16.01
CA ASN A 150 -9.30 0.97 16.62
C ASN A 150 -8.14 1.97 16.71
N GLN A 151 -6.92 1.50 16.99
CA GLN A 151 -5.72 2.35 17.06
C GLN A 151 -5.36 2.96 15.71
N TYR A 152 -5.47 2.18 14.62
CA TYR A 152 -5.09 2.57 13.27
C TYR A 152 -6.28 2.79 12.33
N SER A 153 -7.43 3.19 12.90
CA SER A 153 -8.63 3.51 12.10
C SER A 153 -8.31 4.62 11.08
N LEU A 154 -9.09 4.65 9.99
CA LEU A 154 -8.95 5.67 8.96
C LEU A 154 -9.07 7.09 9.53
N GLU A 155 -9.96 7.27 10.51
CA GLU A 155 -10.17 8.55 11.18
C GLU A 155 -8.93 9.00 11.96
N LYS A 156 -8.39 8.15 12.82
CA LYS A 156 -7.17 8.46 13.58
C LYS A 156 -5.97 8.69 12.68
N ASN A 157 -5.81 7.89 11.64
CA ASN A 157 -4.75 8.08 10.65
C ASN A 157 -4.91 9.40 9.88
N ARG A 158 -6.14 9.85 9.60
CA ARG A 158 -6.41 11.19 9.03
C ARG A 158 -6.02 12.29 9.99
N GLU A 159 -6.39 12.19 11.27
CA GLU A 159 -6.00 13.17 12.29
C GLU A 159 -4.49 13.31 12.38
N VAL A 160 -3.74 12.20 12.42
CA VAL A 160 -2.27 12.22 12.40
C VAL A 160 -1.77 12.92 11.13
N SER A 161 -2.30 12.55 9.96
CA SER A 161 -1.90 13.15 8.68
C SER A 161 -2.16 14.65 8.60
N GLN A 162 -3.26 15.14 9.21
CA GLN A 162 -3.62 16.56 9.21
C GLN A 162 -2.76 17.41 10.16
N ARG A 163 -2.24 16.83 11.24
CA ARG A 163 -1.32 17.52 12.17
C ARG A 163 0.05 17.79 11.56
N LEU A 164 0.43 17.07 10.52
CA LEU A 164 1.72 17.21 9.85
C LEU A 164 1.63 18.26 8.73
N ARG A 165 2.65 19.14 8.65
CA ARG A 165 2.67 20.31 7.74
C ARG A 165 2.98 19.96 6.28
N GLY A 166 2.84 18.72 5.87
CA GLY A 166 3.04 18.30 4.49
C GLY A 166 3.74 16.95 4.38
N PHE A 167 3.83 16.44 3.17
CA PHE A 167 4.27 15.08 2.89
C PHE A 167 5.71 14.76 3.33
N LYS A 168 6.56 15.78 3.47
CA LYS A 168 7.94 15.56 3.95
C LYS A 168 8.00 15.22 5.45
N GLN A 169 6.98 15.58 6.22
CA GLN A 169 6.89 15.23 7.62
C GLN A 169 6.26 13.85 7.75
N ILE A 170 6.83 13.02 8.61
CA ILE A 170 6.38 11.68 8.90
C ILE A 170 6.26 11.49 10.40
N ASP A 171 5.17 10.89 10.83
CA ASP A 171 5.07 10.34 12.17
C ASP A 171 5.83 9.01 12.22
N ALA A 172 6.88 8.94 13.03
CA ALA A 172 7.79 7.81 13.08
C ALA A 172 7.09 6.52 13.55
N GLY A 173 6.15 6.62 14.49
CA GLY A 173 5.44 5.47 15.04
C GLY A 173 4.43 4.88 14.06
N SER A 174 3.58 5.72 13.47
CA SER A 174 2.53 5.27 12.54
C SER A 174 2.96 5.18 11.08
N GLN A 175 4.12 5.75 10.71
CA GLN A 175 4.59 5.88 9.33
C GLN A 175 3.61 6.67 8.43
N ILE A 176 2.79 7.53 9.03
CA ILE A 176 1.90 8.44 8.33
C ILE A 176 2.65 9.71 7.95
N HIS A 177 2.47 10.14 6.72
CA HIS A 177 2.96 11.43 6.23
C HIS A 177 1.85 12.49 6.29
N GLY A 178 2.23 13.76 6.35
CA GLY A 178 1.27 14.85 6.17
C GLY A 178 0.65 14.79 4.77
N ASN A 179 -0.65 15.08 4.68
CA ASN A 179 -1.45 14.98 3.45
C ASN A 179 -1.39 13.61 2.76
N HIS A 180 -1.15 12.55 3.56
CA HIS A 180 -1.01 11.18 3.03
C HIS A 180 -2.35 10.57 2.68
N ILE A 181 -3.37 10.80 3.49
CA ILE A 181 -4.68 10.18 3.34
C ILE A 181 -5.63 11.21 2.75
N PHE A 182 -6.11 10.94 1.54
CA PHE A 182 -7.16 11.75 0.96
C PHE A 182 -8.54 11.16 1.31
N ARG A 183 -9.11 10.30 0.49
CA ARG A 183 -10.42 9.67 0.76
C ARG A 183 -10.30 8.18 1.08
N GLY A 184 -9.32 7.49 0.49
CA GLY A 184 -9.15 6.06 0.65
C GLY A 184 -10.23 5.23 -0.06
N GLU A 185 -11.01 5.85 -0.94
CA GLU A 185 -12.14 5.23 -1.62
C GLU A 185 -11.68 4.18 -2.64
N VAL A 186 -12.39 3.07 -2.72
CA VAL A 186 -12.25 2.05 -3.76
C VAL A 186 -12.98 2.53 -5.02
N GLY A 187 -12.32 2.46 -6.17
CA GLY A 187 -12.89 2.88 -7.45
C GLY A 187 -13.02 4.40 -7.61
N GLY A 188 -12.42 5.18 -6.71
CA GLY A 188 -12.45 6.65 -6.75
C GLY A 188 -11.80 7.27 -7.98
N TRP A 189 -11.02 6.50 -8.73
CA TRP A 189 -10.37 6.93 -9.97
C TRP A 189 -11.36 7.47 -11.02
N ARG A 190 -12.61 6.96 -11.05
CA ARG A 190 -13.67 7.39 -11.99
C ARG A 190 -14.04 8.86 -11.87
N GLN A 191 -13.78 9.50 -10.73
CA GLN A 191 -14.05 10.93 -10.55
C GLN A 191 -13.01 11.81 -11.25
N PHE A 192 -11.84 11.25 -11.57
CA PHE A 192 -10.68 12.00 -12.05
C PHE A 192 -10.27 11.65 -13.48
N VAL A 193 -10.79 10.55 -14.04
CA VAL A 193 -10.55 10.12 -15.41
C VAL A 193 -11.84 10.32 -16.20
N ARG A 194 -11.78 11.06 -17.30
CA ARG A 194 -12.94 11.32 -18.17
C ARG A 194 -13.32 10.03 -18.90
N ASP A 195 -14.60 9.85 -19.21
CA ASP A 195 -15.12 8.63 -19.84
C ASP A 195 -14.37 8.26 -21.13
N HIS A 196 -14.02 9.25 -21.96
CA HIS A 196 -13.29 9.03 -23.20
C HIS A 196 -11.80 8.71 -23.00
N ASP A 197 -11.27 8.90 -21.81
CA ASP A 197 -9.86 8.59 -21.45
C ASP A 197 -9.74 7.24 -20.71
N VAL A 198 -10.85 6.61 -20.32
CA VAL A 198 -10.87 5.34 -19.56
C VAL A 198 -10.20 4.22 -20.35
N GLU A 199 -10.58 4.04 -21.62
CA GLU A 199 -10.01 3.00 -22.48
C GLU A 199 -8.49 3.17 -22.61
N ARG A 200 -8.01 4.40 -22.73
CA ARG A 200 -6.58 4.70 -22.81
C ARG A 200 -5.84 4.32 -21.53
N LEU A 201 -6.41 4.65 -20.37
CA LEU A 201 -5.83 4.28 -19.07
C LEU A 201 -5.79 2.75 -18.91
N GLU A 202 -6.87 2.07 -19.25
CA GLU A 202 -6.96 0.61 -19.14
C GLU A 202 -6.01 -0.10 -20.11
N LEU A 203 -5.87 0.39 -21.35
CA LEU A 203 -4.89 -0.13 -22.31
C LEU A 203 -3.45 -0.02 -21.78
N LEU A 204 -3.09 1.13 -21.20
CA LEU A 204 -1.76 1.32 -20.61
C LEU A 204 -1.50 0.40 -19.40
N LEU A 205 -2.53 -0.01 -18.71
CA LEU A 205 -2.44 -0.85 -17.51
C LEU A 205 -2.96 -2.28 -17.75
N GLU A 206 -3.21 -2.70 -19.00
CA GLU A 206 -3.91 -3.95 -19.32
C GLU A 206 -3.26 -5.17 -18.66
N GLU A 207 -1.95 -5.31 -18.80
CA GLU A 207 -1.22 -6.45 -18.21
C GLU A 207 -1.44 -6.56 -16.70
N PRO A 208 -1.12 -5.54 -15.89
CA PRO A 208 -1.34 -5.65 -14.46
C PRO A 208 -2.82 -5.74 -14.06
N LEU A 209 -3.72 -5.06 -14.76
CA LEU A 209 -5.14 -5.16 -14.46
C LEU A 209 -5.68 -6.58 -14.65
N ARG A 210 -5.28 -7.28 -15.74
CA ARG A 210 -5.63 -8.67 -15.97
C ARG A 210 -4.95 -9.61 -14.99
N ARG A 211 -3.64 -9.47 -14.80
CA ARG A 211 -2.83 -10.33 -13.91
C ARG A 211 -3.35 -10.35 -12.48
N TYR A 212 -3.84 -9.22 -11.98
CA TYR A 212 -4.30 -9.07 -10.60
C TYR A 212 -5.85 -9.07 -10.47
N GLY A 213 -6.57 -9.41 -11.54
CA GLY A 213 -8.02 -9.64 -11.52
C GLY A 213 -8.87 -8.37 -11.40
N TYR A 214 -8.42 -7.26 -12.00
CA TYR A 214 -9.18 -6.01 -12.12
C TYR A 214 -9.82 -5.81 -13.50
N LEU A 215 -9.40 -6.57 -14.50
CA LEU A 215 -10.05 -6.76 -15.80
C LEU A 215 -10.23 -8.27 -16.06
N SER A 216 -11.37 -8.61 -16.63
CA SER A 216 -11.71 -9.95 -17.15
C SER A 216 -11.01 -10.25 -18.48
#